data_55ccb40e836c79f3a6240333f05cf33c
#
_entry.id   55ccb40e836c79f3a6240333f05cf33c
#
_cell.length_a   1.000
_cell.length_b   1.000
_cell.length_c   1.000
_cell.angle_alpha   90.00
_cell.angle_beta   90.00
_cell.angle_gamma   90.00
#
_symmetry.space_group_name_H-M   'P 1'
#
loop_
_entity.id
_entity.type
_entity.pdbx_description
1 polymer ?
#
loop_
_entity_poly.entity_id
_entity_poly.type
_entity_poly.pdbx_seq_one_letter_code
_entity_poly.pdbx_strand_id
1 'polypeptide(L)'
;QKDLILVDRIGDDVLEVAQICKIVYDTGKLDQIGVDPHGLGGILEALEEHEIPEDKIIGISQGWKLCGAIKTCERKLAEGAMWHADQPIMSWCCGNAKIVPSGNAVMITKQASGFAKIDPLMALFNAVQLMSLNPEAIGKSFWEIE
;
A
#
# COMPACT_ATOMS: atom_id res chain seq x y z
N GLN A 1 19.18 -2.39 -5.66
CA GLN A 1 17.88 -1.74 -5.35
C GLN A 1 17.87 -1.37 -3.89
N LYS A 2 17.52 -0.14 -3.55
CA LYS A 2 17.43 0.31 -2.16
C LYS A 2 15.99 0.05 -1.68
N ASP A 3 15.82 -0.80 -0.68
CA ASP A 3 14.50 -1.11 -0.10
C ASP A 3 14.04 -0.04 0.90
N LEU A 4 14.96 0.82 1.32
CA LEU A 4 14.73 1.92 2.24
C LEU A 4 15.53 3.15 1.77
N ILE A 5 14.84 4.28 1.65
CA ILE A 5 15.44 5.58 1.37
C ILE A 5 15.37 6.39 2.66
N LEU A 6 16.52 6.87 3.12
CA LEU A 6 16.59 7.81 4.23
C LEU A 6 16.63 9.22 3.66
N VAL A 7 15.77 10.07 4.17
CA VAL A 7 15.70 11.49 3.78
C VAL A 7 16.36 12.36 4.86
N ASP A 8 16.98 13.46 4.43
CA ASP A 8 17.73 14.34 5.33
C ASP A 8 16.84 15.37 6.03
N ARG A 9 15.70 15.72 5.43
CA ARG A 9 14.79 16.76 5.92
C ARG A 9 13.40 16.18 6.18
N ILE A 10 12.74 16.74 7.19
CA ILE A 10 11.32 16.45 7.46
C ILE A 10 10.49 16.93 6.26
N GLY A 11 9.67 16.04 5.71
CA GLY A 11 8.83 16.32 4.54
C GLY A 11 9.40 15.83 3.21
N ASP A 12 10.71 15.61 3.08
CA ASP A 12 11.30 15.04 1.87
C ASP A 12 10.78 13.62 1.60
N ASP A 13 10.42 12.87 2.62
CA ASP A 13 9.79 11.55 2.52
C ASP A 13 8.45 11.60 1.77
N VAL A 14 7.66 12.63 2.02
CA VAL A 14 6.37 12.85 1.36
C VAL A 14 6.58 13.20 -0.11
N LEU A 15 7.56 14.06 -0.42
CA LEU A 15 7.91 14.44 -1.79
C LEU A 15 8.43 13.24 -2.59
N GLU A 16 9.30 12.42 -2.00
CA GLU A 16 9.80 11.20 -2.64
C GLU A 16 8.66 10.21 -2.96
N VAL A 17 7.69 10.03 -2.06
CA VAL A 17 6.51 9.20 -2.32
C VAL A 17 5.68 9.77 -3.45
N ALA A 18 5.41 11.09 -3.47
CA ALA A 18 4.65 11.74 -4.53
C ALA A 18 5.35 11.61 -5.90
N GLN A 19 6.68 11.75 -5.93
CA GLN A 19 7.47 11.56 -7.14
C GLN A 19 7.38 10.13 -7.68
N ILE A 20 7.43 9.11 -6.81
CA ILE A 20 7.25 7.71 -7.20
C ILE A 20 5.85 7.50 -7.78
N CYS A 21 4.81 8.05 -7.13
CA CYS A 21 3.44 8.00 -7.65
C CYS A 21 3.33 8.67 -9.03
N LYS A 22 3.98 9.81 -9.23
CA LYS A 22 4.02 10.51 -10.52
C LYS A 22 4.66 9.66 -11.61
N ILE A 23 5.79 9.04 -11.32
CA ILE A 23 6.47 8.14 -12.29
C ILE A 23 5.50 7.02 -12.74
N VAL A 24 4.76 6.41 -11.81
CA VAL A 24 3.80 5.37 -12.15
C VAL A 24 2.61 5.93 -12.92
N TYR A 25 2.10 7.10 -12.52
CA TYR A 25 1.01 7.79 -13.20
C TYR A 25 1.35 8.09 -14.66
N ASP A 26 2.55 8.60 -14.93
CA ASP A 26 3.01 8.93 -16.28
C ASP A 26 3.15 7.71 -17.21
N THR A 27 3.23 6.50 -16.66
CA THR A 27 3.16 5.28 -17.48
C THR A 27 1.74 5.00 -18.01
N GLY A 28 0.72 5.72 -17.53
CA GLY A 28 -0.68 5.46 -17.82
C GLY A 28 -1.25 4.19 -17.18
N LYS A 29 -0.50 3.56 -16.25
CA LYS A 29 -0.88 2.28 -15.62
C LYS A 29 -1.38 2.44 -14.17
N LEU A 30 -1.36 3.67 -13.64
CA LEU A 30 -1.90 3.94 -12.32
C LEU A 30 -3.42 4.00 -12.39
N ASP A 31 -4.11 3.08 -11.74
CA ASP A 31 -5.55 3.14 -11.56
C ASP A 31 -5.91 4.03 -10.37
N GLN A 32 -5.52 3.62 -9.16
CA GLN A 32 -5.80 4.35 -7.92
C GLN A 32 -4.65 4.25 -6.93
N ILE A 33 -4.59 5.21 -6.01
CA ILE A 33 -3.68 5.26 -4.87
C ILE A 33 -4.51 5.10 -3.59
N GLY A 34 -4.31 4.01 -2.86
CA GLY A 34 -4.97 3.77 -1.58
C GLY A 34 -4.19 4.36 -0.41
N VAL A 35 -4.78 5.30 0.31
CA VAL A 35 -4.15 5.98 1.44
C VAL A 35 -4.91 5.75 2.74
N ASP A 36 -4.21 5.75 3.88
CA ASP A 36 -4.85 5.84 5.20
C ASP A 36 -5.40 7.26 5.38
N PRO A 37 -6.71 7.44 5.66
CA PRO A 37 -7.29 8.77 5.83
C PRO A 37 -6.73 9.58 7.01
N HIS A 38 -5.99 8.96 7.92
CA HIS A 38 -5.44 9.64 9.09
C HIS A 38 -4.05 10.21 8.79
N GLY A 39 -3.87 11.50 8.99
CA GLY A 39 -2.56 12.16 8.87
C GLY A 39 -2.12 12.50 7.44
N LEU A 40 -3.06 12.71 6.53
CA LEU A 40 -2.81 12.86 5.08
C LEU A 40 -2.35 14.25 4.62
N GLY A 41 -2.37 15.29 5.46
CA GLY A 41 -2.22 16.68 4.97
C GLY A 41 -1.07 16.86 3.98
N GLY A 42 0.15 16.52 4.38
CA GLY A 42 1.33 16.72 3.52
C GLY A 42 1.34 15.84 2.27
N ILE A 43 0.84 14.59 2.33
CA ILE A 43 0.87 13.71 1.15
C ILE A 43 -0.14 14.14 0.07
N LEU A 44 -1.31 14.65 0.46
CA LEU A 44 -2.30 15.13 -0.50
C LEU A 44 -1.79 16.36 -1.23
N GLU A 45 -1.21 17.33 -0.50
CA GLU A 45 -0.58 18.52 -1.09
C GLU A 45 0.53 18.14 -2.07
N ALA A 46 1.42 17.21 -1.70
CA ALA A 46 2.51 16.76 -2.57
C ALA A 46 2.01 16.01 -3.81
N LEU A 47 0.96 15.21 -3.70
CA LEU A 47 0.35 14.54 -4.85
C LEU A 47 -0.32 15.54 -5.80
N GLU A 48 -0.98 16.58 -5.26
CA GLU A 48 -1.55 17.67 -6.05
C GLU A 48 -0.46 18.50 -6.77
N GLU A 49 0.63 18.84 -6.08
CA GLU A 49 1.80 19.53 -6.67
C GLU A 49 2.43 18.72 -7.82
N HIS A 50 2.33 17.39 -7.76
CA HIS A 50 2.77 16.49 -8.83
C HIS A 50 1.68 16.20 -9.87
N GLU A 51 0.61 16.97 -9.90
CA GLU A 51 -0.48 16.88 -10.88
C GLU A 51 -1.15 15.50 -10.92
N ILE A 52 -1.25 14.81 -9.79
CA ILE A 52 -2.03 13.58 -9.67
C ILE A 52 -3.49 13.96 -9.37
N PRO A 53 -4.43 13.57 -10.23
CA PRO A 53 -5.84 13.92 -10.05
C PRO A 53 -6.42 13.36 -8.75
N GLU A 54 -7.27 14.14 -8.07
CA GLU A 54 -7.90 13.77 -6.80
C GLU A 54 -8.73 12.48 -6.90
N ASP A 55 -9.38 12.24 -8.04
CA ASP A 55 -10.16 11.02 -8.30
C ASP A 55 -9.32 9.73 -8.33
N LYS A 56 -8.00 9.86 -8.42
CA LYS A 56 -7.05 8.75 -8.29
C LYS A 56 -6.73 8.41 -6.85
N ILE A 57 -7.07 9.25 -5.87
CA ILE A 57 -6.68 9.11 -4.47
C ILE A 57 -7.88 8.62 -3.66
N ILE A 58 -7.77 7.41 -3.10
CA ILE A 58 -8.87 6.76 -2.38
C ILE A 58 -8.48 6.54 -0.92
N GLY A 59 -9.27 7.08 -0.02
CA GLY A 59 -9.13 6.84 1.42
C GLY A 59 -9.56 5.40 1.78
N ILE A 60 -8.63 4.60 2.29
CA ILE A 60 -8.88 3.21 2.69
C ILE A 60 -9.16 3.15 4.19
N SER A 61 -10.36 2.73 4.55
CA SER A 61 -10.75 2.55 5.95
C SER A 61 -9.89 1.50 6.64
N GLN A 62 -9.33 1.86 7.79
CA GLN A 62 -8.39 1.03 8.55
C GLN A 62 -9.11 0.14 9.60
N GLY A 63 -8.32 -0.61 10.37
CA GLY A 63 -8.78 -1.45 11.46
C GLY A 63 -9.54 -2.69 10.97
N TRP A 64 -10.67 -3.02 11.59
CA TRP A 64 -11.47 -4.20 11.25
C TRP A 64 -12.03 -4.19 9.82
N LYS A 65 -12.15 -3.02 9.20
CA LYS A 65 -12.62 -2.88 7.82
C LYS A 65 -11.64 -3.44 6.78
N LEU A 66 -10.37 -3.57 7.14
CA LEU A 66 -9.34 -4.24 6.31
C LEU A 66 -9.39 -5.78 6.41
N CYS A 67 -10.27 -6.36 7.21
CA CYS A 67 -10.35 -7.82 7.39
C CYS A 67 -10.45 -8.57 6.05
N GLY A 68 -11.21 -8.06 5.10
CA GLY A 68 -11.35 -8.65 3.75
C GLY A 68 -10.04 -8.66 2.99
N ALA A 69 -9.31 -7.54 2.99
CA ALA A 69 -8.00 -7.43 2.35
C ALA A 69 -6.95 -8.33 3.02
N ILE A 70 -6.92 -8.38 4.35
CA ILE A 70 -6.02 -9.24 5.13
C ILE A 70 -6.23 -10.72 4.76
N LYS A 71 -7.47 -11.20 4.79
CA LYS A 71 -7.82 -12.59 4.43
C LYS A 71 -7.54 -12.89 2.95
N THR A 72 -7.77 -11.94 2.07
CA THR A 72 -7.45 -12.08 0.64
C THR A 72 -5.95 -12.19 0.42
N CYS A 73 -5.16 -11.38 1.11
CA CYS A 73 -3.70 -11.42 1.07
C CYS A 73 -3.19 -12.80 1.55
N GLU A 74 -3.65 -13.25 2.71
CA GLU A 74 -3.31 -14.57 3.27
C GLU A 74 -3.63 -15.70 2.29
N ARG A 75 -4.84 -15.72 1.72
CA ARG A 75 -5.26 -16.72 0.75
C ARG A 75 -4.39 -16.70 -0.51
N LYS A 76 -4.14 -15.53 -1.09
CA LYS A 76 -3.30 -15.40 -2.30
C LYS A 76 -1.86 -15.84 -2.06
N LEU A 77 -1.31 -15.59 -0.87
CA LEU A 77 0.00 -16.11 -0.48
C LEU A 77 -0.01 -17.65 -0.38
N ALA A 78 -1.01 -18.23 0.27
CA ALA A 78 -1.14 -19.68 0.42
C ALA A 78 -1.33 -20.40 -0.93
N GLU A 79 -2.02 -19.77 -1.87
CA GLU A 79 -2.25 -20.29 -3.23
C GLU A 79 -1.06 -20.05 -4.17
N GLY A 80 -0.02 -19.31 -3.74
CA GLY A 80 1.09 -18.90 -4.62
C GLY A 80 0.68 -17.90 -5.71
N ALA A 81 -0.45 -17.21 -5.52
CA ALA A 81 -1.00 -16.25 -6.48
C ALA A 81 -0.59 -14.80 -6.18
N MET A 82 0.27 -14.58 -5.21
CA MET A 82 0.84 -13.27 -4.88
C MET A 82 2.35 -13.29 -5.06
N TRP A 83 2.83 -12.43 -5.95
CA TRP A 83 4.26 -12.26 -6.20
C TRP A 83 4.79 -11.06 -5.43
N HIS A 84 5.93 -11.22 -4.78
CA HIS A 84 6.61 -10.16 -4.04
C HIS A 84 8.12 -10.24 -4.25
N ALA A 85 8.82 -9.15 -3.95
CA ALA A 85 10.25 -9.02 -4.24
C ALA A 85 11.17 -9.63 -3.16
N ASP A 86 10.63 -10.36 -2.18
CA ASP A 86 11.38 -10.97 -1.06
C ASP A 86 12.28 -9.95 -0.33
N GLN A 87 11.73 -8.79 -0.05
CA GLN A 87 12.47 -7.70 0.61
C GLN A 87 12.57 -7.95 2.12
N PRO A 88 13.77 -7.86 2.72
CA PRO A 88 13.98 -8.03 4.16
C PRO A 88 13.13 -7.08 5.02
N ILE A 89 12.88 -5.85 4.56
CA ILE A 89 12.04 -4.90 5.27
C ILE A 89 10.58 -5.37 5.39
N MET A 90 10.04 -6.01 4.35
CA MET A 90 8.68 -6.57 4.41
C MET A 90 8.61 -7.74 5.40
N SER A 91 9.60 -8.64 5.37
CA SER A 91 9.69 -9.75 6.33
C SER A 91 9.79 -9.24 7.78
N TRP A 92 10.59 -8.19 8.01
CA TRP A 92 10.68 -7.54 9.31
C TRP A 92 9.34 -6.91 9.74
N CYS A 93 8.62 -6.22 8.85
CA CYS A 93 7.31 -5.65 9.13
C CYS A 93 6.26 -6.73 9.44
N CYS A 94 6.25 -7.84 8.72
CA CYS A 94 5.39 -8.98 9.01
C CYS A 94 5.68 -9.56 10.40
N GLY A 95 6.96 -9.67 10.78
CA GLY A 95 7.38 -10.10 12.13
C GLY A 95 6.94 -9.16 13.26
N ASN A 96 6.72 -7.88 12.96
CA ASN A 96 6.23 -6.87 13.89
C ASN A 96 4.70 -6.85 14.02
N ALA A 97 3.99 -7.52 13.13
CA ALA A 97 2.54 -7.53 13.09
C ALA A 97 1.96 -8.48 14.14
N LYS A 98 0.84 -8.08 14.72
CA LYS A 98 0.04 -8.89 15.63
C LYS A 98 -1.39 -8.97 15.14
N ILE A 99 -1.92 -10.17 15.06
CA ILE A 99 -3.34 -10.41 14.77
C ILE A 99 -4.15 -10.20 16.05
N VAL A 100 -5.15 -9.35 15.96
CA VAL A 100 -6.09 -9.07 17.07
C VAL A 100 -7.51 -9.39 16.59
N PRO A 101 -8.22 -10.31 17.27
CA PRO A 101 -9.63 -10.55 16.99
C PRO A 101 -10.49 -9.31 17.28
N SER A 102 -11.49 -9.05 16.45
CA SER A 102 -12.46 -7.97 16.63
C SER A 102 -13.85 -8.50 16.21
N GLY A 103 -14.59 -9.08 17.16
CA GLY A 103 -15.81 -9.81 16.85
C GLY A 103 -15.54 -10.98 15.90
N ASN A 104 -16.21 -10.98 14.74
CA ASN A 104 -16.02 -11.98 13.68
C ASN A 104 -14.92 -11.57 12.67
N ALA A 105 -14.28 -10.41 12.87
CA ALA A 105 -13.21 -9.90 12.03
C ALA A 105 -11.83 -10.09 12.68
N VAL A 106 -10.79 -9.87 11.90
CA VAL A 106 -9.41 -9.74 12.37
C VAL A 106 -8.88 -8.36 12.02
N MET A 107 -8.03 -7.85 12.89
CA MET A 107 -7.26 -6.63 12.66
C MET A 107 -5.78 -6.96 12.76
N ILE A 108 -4.97 -6.19 12.08
CA ILE A 108 -3.52 -6.19 12.26
C ILE A 108 -3.13 -4.95 13.04
N THR A 109 -2.34 -5.15 14.09
CA THR A 109 -1.73 -4.08 14.88
C THR A 109 -0.24 -4.33 14.99
N LYS A 110 0.53 -3.29 15.28
CA LYS A 110 1.94 -3.47 15.65
C LYS A 110 2.08 -4.11 17.02
N GLN A 111 3.11 -4.90 17.22
CA GLN A 111 3.46 -5.41 18.55
C GLN A 111 3.76 -4.25 19.51
N ALA A 112 3.59 -4.48 20.80
CA ALA A 112 3.73 -3.45 21.84
C ALA A 112 5.18 -2.95 22.05
N SER A 113 6.17 -3.52 21.35
CA SER A 113 7.56 -3.03 21.40
C SER A 113 7.63 -1.66 20.71
N GLY A 114 8.18 -0.65 21.39
CA GLY A 114 8.17 0.75 20.96
C GLY A 114 8.79 1.04 19.57
N PHE A 115 9.54 0.10 19.00
CA PHE A 115 10.20 0.22 17.69
C PHE A 115 9.51 -0.57 16.56
N ALA A 116 8.44 -1.29 16.85
CA ALA A 116 7.72 -2.06 15.83
C ALA A 116 7.07 -1.13 14.79
N LYS A 117 7.36 -1.38 13.51
CA LYS A 117 6.75 -0.71 12.36
C LYS A 117 6.12 -1.76 11.45
N ILE A 118 4.97 -1.41 10.87
CA ILE A 118 4.20 -2.27 9.96
C ILE A 118 3.70 -1.50 8.73
N ASP A 119 4.21 -0.28 8.50
CA ASP A 119 3.69 0.62 7.47
C ASP A 119 3.72 0.00 6.06
N PRO A 120 4.80 -0.67 5.60
CA PRO A 120 4.80 -1.38 4.32
C PRO A 120 3.73 -2.48 4.22
N LEU A 121 3.47 -3.20 5.31
CA LEU A 121 2.42 -4.22 5.35
C LEU A 121 1.02 -3.60 5.26
N MET A 122 0.79 -2.47 5.91
CA MET A 122 -0.48 -1.73 5.83
C MET A 122 -0.69 -1.17 4.42
N ALA A 123 0.36 -0.65 3.78
CA ALA A 123 0.32 -0.21 2.39
C ALA A 123 -0.05 -1.35 1.43
N LEU A 124 0.49 -2.56 1.65
CA LEU A 124 0.09 -3.76 0.90
C LEU A 124 -1.40 -4.07 1.07
N PHE A 125 -1.94 -4.00 2.29
CA PHE A 125 -3.38 -4.24 2.51
C PHE A 125 -4.24 -3.19 1.83
N ASN A 126 -3.83 -1.92 1.81
CA ASN A 126 -4.52 -0.86 1.08
C ASN A 126 -4.57 -1.17 -0.42
N ALA A 127 -3.45 -1.59 -1.01
CA ALA A 127 -3.38 -1.99 -2.42
C ALA A 127 -4.26 -3.23 -2.70
N VAL A 128 -4.23 -4.25 -1.85
CA VAL A 128 -5.08 -5.45 -1.98
C VAL A 128 -6.57 -5.09 -1.86
N GLN A 129 -6.93 -4.12 -1.02
CA GLN A 129 -8.30 -3.63 -0.91
C GLN A 129 -8.78 -3.02 -2.23
N LEU A 130 -7.97 -2.18 -2.89
CA LEU A 130 -8.29 -1.62 -4.21
C LEU A 130 -8.37 -2.71 -5.28
N MET A 131 -7.40 -3.62 -5.33
CA MET A 131 -7.41 -4.74 -6.28
C MET A 131 -8.62 -5.66 -6.11
N SER A 132 -9.19 -5.76 -4.91
CA SER A 132 -10.41 -6.55 -4.65
C SER A 132 -11.67 -5.97 -5.29
N LEU A 133 -11.63 -4.74 -5.77
CA LEU A 133 -12.69 -4.10 -6.55
C LEU A 133 -12.66 -4.52 -8.03
N ASN A 134 -11.72 -5.36 -8.42
CA ASN A 134 -11.50 -5.85 -9.79
C ASN A 134 -11.42 -4.70 -10.82
N PRO A 135 -10.47 -3.77 -10.68
CA PRO A 135 -10.29 -2.68 -11.63
C PRO A 135 -10.04 -3.25 -13.03
N GLU A 136 -10.57 -2.56 -14.05
CA GLU A 136 -10.29 -2.92 -15.44
C GLU A 136 -8.81 -2.67 -15.77
N ALA A 137 -8.20 -3.62 -16.49
CA ALA A 137 -6.81 -3.47 -16.90
C ALA A 137 -6.67 -2.31 -17.91
N ILE A 138 -5.77 -1.37 -17.63
CA ILE A 138 -5.45 -0.28 -18.54
C ILE A 138 -4.42 -0.77 -19.55
N GLY A 139 -4.83 -0.87 -20.81
CA GLY A 139 -3.97 -1.31 -21.92
C GLY A 139 -3.90 -2.83 -22.08
N LYS A 140 -3.14 -3.27 -23.08
CA LYS A 140 -2.95 -4.71 -23.36
C LYS A 140 -2.05 -5.34 -22.33
N SER A 141 -2.40 -6.54 -21.92
CA SER A 141 -1.51 -7.42 -21.15
C SER A 141 -0.19 -7.64 -21.90
N PHE A 142 0.91 -7.84 -21.17
CA PHE A 142 2.19 -8.22 -21.78
C PHE A 142 2.05 -9.46 -22.70
N TRP A 143 1.13 -10.38 -22.38
CA TRP A 143 0.87 -11.59 -23.14
C TRP A 143 -0.02 -11.37 -24.39
N GLU A 144 -0.58 -10.17 -24.55
CA GLU A 144 -1.41 -9.78 -25.70
C GLU A 144 -0.65 -8.91 -26.71
N ILE A 145 0.64 -8.68 -26.48
CA ILE A 145 1.53 -8.00 -27.41
C ILE A 145 2.16 -9.08 -28.28
N GLU A 146 1.55 -9.31 -29.46
CA GLU A 146 2.16 -10.08 -30.55
C GLU A 146 3.29 -9.29 -31.24
#